data_23824ce36adb1c5346496da0c7314e07
#
_entry.id   23824ce36adb1c5346496da0c7314e07
#
_cell.length_a   1.000
_cell.length_b   1.000
_cell.length_c   1.000
_cell.angle_alpha   90.00
_cell.angle_beta   90.00
_cell.angle_gamma   90.00
#
_symmetry.space_group_name_H-M   'P 1'
#
loop_
_entity.id
_entity.type
_entity.pdbx_description
1 polymer ?
#
loop_
_entity_poly.entity_id
_entity_poly.type
_entity_poly.pdbx_seq_one_letter_code
_entity_poly.pdbx_strand_id
1 'polypeptide(L)'
;KQYFFMAGMPRSGSTLLASILSQNPDMYVSAQSPLPNMLGAAYNQYQSKESLDHNRFDDIYNVVDNIIPLFYEKHPEKYIIDKHFSWLEPHPYVILENHLKNDIKVICPVRDILEILASWNRLCENDKNNQYDNIIRQHDKTNRKMPDRRADFFMNVQDEEQKGILNGIENMKRILYPQFKDSIMLVEYNDLTSNTEETVDSVYNFLGIEKYSHDFSNITNPHEYNDIWGVKNHHTIKSKIKKQEYDFEKLFSSDTIKKYSGLEFWKGMK
;
A
#
# COMPACT_ATOMS: atom_id res chain seq x y z
N LYS A 1 -22.14 -7.22 -0.25
CA LYS A 1 -20.68 -7.13 -0.48
C LYS A 1 -19.96 -7.02 0.86
N GLN A 2 -18.74 -7.56 0.92
CA GLN A 2 -17.81 -7.33 2.03
C GLN A 2 -16.63 -6.50 1.51
N TYR A 3 -16.21 -5.54 2.32
CA TYR A 3 -15.15 -4.61 1.99
C TYR A 3 -13.94 -4.87 2.88
N PHE A 4 -12.79 -5.03 2.27
CA PHE A 4 -11.49 -5.20 2.90
C PHE A 4 -10.53 -4.16 2.35
N PHE A 5 -9.39 -3.98 2.99
CA PHE A 5 -8.45 -2.94 2.64
C PHE A 5 -7.04 -3.50 2.49
N MET A 6 -6.26 -2.90 1.60
CA MET A 6 -4.84 -3.21 1.46
C MET A 6 -4.04 -1.91 1.58
N ALA A 7 -3.18 -1.87 2.58
CA ALA A 7 -2.30 -0.74 2.88
C ALA A 7 -0.82 -1.13 2.71
N GLY A 8 0.07 -0.37 3.31
CA GLY A 8 1.49 -0.69 3.41
C GLY A 8 2.39 0.28 2.66
N MET A 9 3.61 -0.17 2.37
CA MET A 9 4.61 0.66 1.71
C MET A 9 4.65 0.41 0.19
N PRO A 10 5.06 1.41 -0.60
CA PRO A 10 5.31 1.17 -2.02
C PRO A 10 6.43 0.12 -2.19
N ARG A 11 6.39 -0.66 -3.24
CA ARG A 11 7.38 -1.73 -3.58
C ARG A 11 7.46 -2.88 -2.58
N SER A 12 6.52 -3.00 -1.66
CA SER A 12 6.44 -4.11 -0.69
C SER A 12 5.82 -5.41 -1.24
N GLY A 13 5.37 -5.43 -2.50
CA GLY A 13 4.73 -6.60 -3.11
C GLY A 13 3.20 -6.52 -3.18
N SER A 14 2.60 -5.38 -2.85
CA SER A 14 1.14 -5.17 -2.87
C SER A 14 0.52 -5.44 -4.25
N THR A 15 1.20 -5.07 -5.36
CA THR A 15 0.70 -5.38 -6.72
C THR A 15 0.75 -6.88 -7.01
N LEU A 16 1.78 -7.60 -6.55
CA LEU A 16 1.85 -9.06 -6.70
C LEU A 16 0.71 -9.75 -5.93
N LEU A 17 0.53 -9.40 -4.66
CA LEU A 17 -0.54 -9.97 -3.85
C LEU A 17 -1.92 -9.64 -4.43
N ALA A 18 -2.15 -8.38 -4.84
CA ALA A 18 -3.39 -7.97 -5.50
C ALA A 18 -3.66 -8.81 -6.76
N SER A 19 -2.65 -9.03 -7.60
CA SER A 19 -2.79 -9.83 -8.84
C SER A 19 -3.06 -11.31 -8.57
N ILE A 20 -2.51 -11.88 -7.50
CA ILE A 20 -2.83 -13.24 -7.09
C ILE A 20 -4.29 -13.32 -6.64
N LEU A 21 -4.70 -12.45 -5.71
CA LEU A 21 -6.05 -12.44 -5.15
C LEU A 21 -7.12 -12.17 -6.23
N SER A 22 -6.81 -11.36 -7.25
CA SER A 22 -7.71 -11.08 -8.38
C SER A 22 -7.98 -12.29 -9.29
N GLN A 23 -7.32 -13.43 -9.11
CA GLN A 23 -7.69 -14.66 -9.81
C GLN A 23 -9.00 -15.26 -9.26
N ASN A 24 -9.41 -14.92 -8.03
CA ASN A 24 -10.68 -15.33 -7.48
C ASN A 24 -11.83 -14.54 -8.14
N PRO A 25 -12.75 -15.19 -8.88
CA PRO A 25 -13.84 -14.51 -9.59
C PRO A 25 -14.83 -13.79 -8.68
N ASP A 26 -14.90 -14.18 -7.39
CA ASP A 26 -15.76 -13.54 -6.41
C ASP A 26 -15.09 -12.31 -5.76
N MET A 27 -13.86 -11.99 -6.15
CA MET A 27 -13.05 -10.95 -5.52
C MET A 27 -12.57 -9.90 -6.53
N TYR A 28 -12.90 -8.66 -6.28
CA TYR A 28 -12.29 -7.51 -6.95
C TYR A 28 -11.22 -6.89 -6.04
N VAL A 29 -10.00 -6.76 -6.54
CA VAL A 29 -8.92 -6.03 -5.87
C VAL A 29 -8.61 -4.80 -6.71
N SER A 30 -8.80 -3.60 -6.15
CA SER A 30 -8.56 -2.37 -6.90
C SER A 30 -7.07 -2.19 -7.25
N ALA A 31 -6.80 -1.41 -8.28
CA ALA A 31 -5.50 -0.74 -8.44
C ALA A 31 -5.27 0.21 -7.25
N GLN A 32 -4.59 1.32 -7.42
CA GLN A 32 -4.60 2.36 -6.40
C GLN A 32 -5.93 3.13 -6.46
N SER A 33 -6.65 3.23 -5.33
CA SER A 33 -7.98 3.84 -5.26
C SER A 33 -7.91 5.28 -4.70
N PRO A 34 -8.73 6.22 -5.16
CA PRO A 34 -8.86 7.55 -4.57
C PRO A 34 -9.75 7.58 -3.31
N LEU A 35 -10.33 6.45 -2.90
CA LEU A 35 -11.32 6.40 -1.81
C LEU A 35 -10.88 7.05 -0.49
N PRO A 36 -9.65 6.83 0.03
CA PRO A 36 -9.23 7.48 1.27
C PRO A 36 -9.31 9.00 1.21
N ASN A 37 -8.94 9.58 0.05
CA ASN A 37 -8.99 11.02 -0.15
C ASN A 37 -10.44 11.52 -0.27
N MET A 38 -11.31 10.77 -0.96
CA MET A 38 -12.73 11.10 -1.08
C MET A 38 -13.44 11.06 0.28
N LEU A 39 -13.20 10.01 1.06
CA LEU A 39 -13.72 9.87 2.42
C LEU A 39 -13.22 11.00 3.33
N GLY A 40 -11.92 11.30 3.29
CA GLY A 40 -11.33 12.40 4.04
C GLY A 40 -11.94 13.75 3.69
N ALA A 41 -12.12 14.03 2.40
CA ALA A 41 -12.74 15.26 1.93
C ALA A 41 -14.20 15.39 2.41
N ALA A 42 -15.00 14.33 2.30
CA ALA A 42 -16.38 14.31 2.79
C ALA A 42 -16.44 14.46 4.32
N TYR A 43 -15.60 13.71 5.04
CA TYR A 43 -15.54 13.76 6.50
C TYR A 43 -15.15 15.15 7.03
N ASN A 44 -14.22 15.84 6.36
CA ASN A 44 -13.81 17.18 6.74
C ASN A 44 -14.97 18.20 6.70
N GLN A 45 -16.07 17.89 5.97
CA GLN A 45 -17.26 18.75 5.96
C GLN A 45 -18.00 18.80 7.29
N TYR A 46 -17.74 17.87 8.22
CA TYR A 46 -18.30 17.99 9.58
C TYR A 46 -17.94 19.30 10.29
N GLN A 47 -16.74 19.84 9.97
CA GLN A 47 -16.25 21.08 10.57
C GLN A 47 -16.47 22.31 9.69
N SER A 48 -17.18 22.17 8.57
CA SER A 48 -17.52 23.33 7.72
C SER A 48 -18.50 24.25 8.44
N LYS A 49 -18.46 25.55 8.09
CA LYS A 49 -19.38 26.54 8.69
C LYS A 49 -20.84 26.20 8.42
N GLU A 50 -21.11 25.72 7.20
CA GLU A 50 -22.45 25.32 6.78
C GLU A 50 -22.99 24.15 7.60
N SER A 51 -22.13 23.18 7.91
CA SER A 51 -22.53 22.02 8.73
C SER A 51 -22.77 22.40 10.19
N LEU A 52 -21.92 23.28 10.73
CA LEU A 52 -22.03 23.75 12.12
C LEU A 52 -23.23 24.67 12.30
N ASP A 53 -23.51 25.56 11.34
CA ASP A 53 -24.58 26.55 11.41
C ASP A 53 -25.99 25.90 11.27
N HIS A 54 -26.09 24.85 10.44
CA HIS A 54 -27.35 24.20 10.11
C HIS A 54 -27.53 22.78 10.67
N ASN A 55 -26.62 22.31 11.53
CA ASN A 55 -26.64 20.98 12.14
C ASN A 55 -26.77 19.83 11.10
N ARG A 56 -26.04 19.93 9.97
CA ARG A 56 -26.12 18.97 8.86
C ARG A 56 -25.28 17.70 9.06
N PHE A 57 -25.00 17.31 10.30
CA PHE A 57 -24.13 16.18 10.62
C PHE A 57 -24.68 14.84 10.11
N ASP A 58 -25.99 14.63 10.24
CA ASP A 58 -26.61 13.38 9.79
C ASP A 58 -26.54 13.22 8.26
N ASP A 59 -26.68 14.32 7.51
CA ASP A 59 -26.56 14.31 6.06
C ASP A 59 -25.15 13.94 5.61
N ILE A 60 -24.12 14.51 6.26
CA ILE A 60 -22.73 14.20 5.99
C ILE A 60 -22.40 12.77 6.40
N TYR A 61 -22.91 12.32 7.56
CA TYR A 61 -22.76 10.96 8.03
C TYR A 61 -23.30 9.97 7.01
N ASN A 62 -24.50 10.22 6.50
CA ASN A 62 -25.09 9.40 5.45
C ASN A 62 -24.27 9.37 4.16
N VAL A 63 -23.69 10.50 3.74
CA VAL A 63 -22.78 10.53 2.56
C VAL A 63 -21.55 9.68 2.81
N VAL A 64 -20.87 9.84 3.94
CA VAL A 64 -19.64 9.09 4.27
C VAL A 64 -19.91 7.59 4.35
N ASP A 65 -21.03 7.17 4.99
CA ASP A 65 -21.45 5.76 5.08
C ASP A 65 -21.68 5.10 3.71
N ASN A 66 -22.10 5.89 2.74
CA ASN A 66 -22.46 5.36 1.41
C ASN A 66 -21.36 5.54 0.36
N ILE A 67 -20.28 6.26 0.60
CA ILE A 67 -19.22 6.47 -0.41
C ILE A 67 -18.64 5.15 -0.91
N ILE A 68 -18.24 4.24 -0.01
CA ILE A 68 -17.63 2.95 -0.41
C ILE A 68 -18.63 2.08 -1.17
N PRO A 69 -19.86 1.84 -0.68
CA PRO A 69 -20.87 1.08 -1.44
C PRO A 69 -21.16 1.65 -2.82
N LEU A 70 -21.29 2.97 -2.93
CA LEU A 70 -21.56 3.66 -4.22
C LEU A 70 -20.36 3.59 -5.17
N PHE A 71 -19.14 3.75 -4.65
CA PHE A 71 -17.92 3.67 -5.45
C PHE A 71 -17.77 2.31 -6.13
N TYR A 72 -18.15 1.24 -5.43
CA TYR A 72 -18.09 -0.14 -5.92
C TYR A 72 -19.45 -0.70 -6.35
N GLU A 73 -20.43 0.14 -6.63
CA GLU A 73 -21.79 -0.29 -7.02
C GLU A 73 -21.77 -1.20 -8.26
N LYS A 74 -20.98 -0.83 -9.27
CA LYS A 74 -20.89 -1.52 -10.56
C LYS A 74 -20.05 -2.80 -10.54
N HIS A 75 -19.35 -3.09 -9.46
CA HIS A 75 -18.57 -4.32 -9.30
C HIS A 75 -19.49 -5.43 -8.79
N PRO A 76 -19.69 -6.53 -9.55
CA PRO A 76 -20.60 -7.60 -9.14
C PRO A 76 -20.02 -8.49 -8.03
N GLU A 77 -18.72 -8.46 -7.83
CA GLU A 77 -17.98 -9.34 -6.96
C GLU A 77 -18.47 -9.23 -5.50
N LYS A 78 -18.45 -10.36 -4.81
CA LYS A 78 -18.88 -10.49 -3.40
C LYS A 78 -17.91 -9.81 -2.44
N TYR A 79 -16.61 -9.92 -2.73
CA TYR A 79 -15.51 -9.40 -1.93
C TYR A 79 -14.80 -8.27 -2.67
N ILE A 80 -14.62 -7.14 -2.00
CA ILE A 80 -13.92 -5.98 -2.55
C ILE A 80 -12.70 -5.70 -1.66
N ILE A 81 -11.50 -5.69 -2.24
CA ILE A 81 -10.30 -5.20 -1.56
C ILE A 81 -9.91 -3.86 -2.16
N ASP A 82 -10.09 -2.78 -1.40
CA ASP A 82 -9.61 -1.46 -1.81
C ASP A 82 -8.15 -1.28 -1.44
N LYS A 83 -7.32 -1.01 -2.45
CA LYS A 83 -5.89 -0.83 -2.26
C LYS A 83 -5.49 0.63 -2.28
N HIS A 84 -4.98 1.12 -1.13
CA HIS A 84 -4.32 2.41 -1.00
C HIS A 84 -3.41 2.43 0.23
N PHE A 85 -2.21 2.96 0.11
CA PHE A 85 -1.23 2.97 1.22
C PHE A 85 -1.69 3.80 2.43
N SER A 86 -2.60 4.77 2.25
CA SER A 86 -3.13 5.63 3.33
C SER A 86 -4.17 4.97 4.23
N TRP A 87 -4.64 3.75 3.97
CA TRP A 87 -5.68 3.13 4.81
C TRP A 87 -5.31 2.97 6.29
N LEU A 88 -4.03 2.96 6.63
CA LEU A 88 -3.56 2.95 8.02
C LEU A 88 -3.21 4.34 8.57
N GLU A 89 -3.36 5.40 7.79
CA GLU A 89 -3.23 6.75 8.33
C GLU A 89 -4.33 7.02 9.36
N PRO A 90 -4.08 7.89 10.35
CA PRO A 90 -5.03 8.14 11.43
C PRO A 90 -6.43 8.48 10.94
N HIS A 91 -6.53 9.42 10.00
CA HIS A 91 -7.80 9.96 9.55
C HIS A 91 -8.63 8.95 8.75
N PRO A 92 -8.13 8.33 7.64
CA PRO A 92 -8.89 7.29 6.94
C PRO A 92 -9.29 6.12 7.82
N TYR A 93 -8.39 5.66 8.70
CA TYR A 93 -8.67 4.53 9.57
C TYR A 93 -9.82 4.83 10.56
N VAL A 94 -9.82 6.01 11.21
CA VAL A 94 -10.91 6.43 12.11
C VAL A 94 -12.24 6.54 11.36
N ILE A 95 -12.22 6.99 10.11
CA ILE A 95 -13.43 7.02 9.28
C ILE A 95 -13.97 5.60 9.08
N LEU A 96 -13.09 4.64 8.74
CA LEU A 96 -13.51 3.23 8.60
C LEU A 96 -14.12 2.69 9.89
N GLU A 97 -13.51 2.94 11.06
CA GLU A 97 -14.02 2.50 12.36
C GLU A 97 -15.41 3.06 12.68
N ASN A 98 -15.67 4.32 12.36
CA ASN A 98 -16.92 4.98 12.67
C ASN A 98 -18.05 4.63 11.68
N HIS A 99 -17.73 4.31 10.43
CA HIS A 99 -18.69 4.21 9.35
C HIS A 99 -18.88 2.80 8.79
N LEU A 100 -17.90 1.90 8.94
CA LEU A 100 -18.07 0.50 8.59
C LEU A 100 -18.60 -0.29 9.78
N LYS A 101 -19.82 -0.80 9.64
CA LYS A 101 -20.49 -1.63 10.67
C LYS A 101 -19.91 -3.03 10.81
N ASN A 102 -18.89 -3.38 10.03
CA ASN A 102 -18.25 -4.69 9.99
C ASN A 102 -16.82 -4.61 10.53
N ASP A 103 -16.28 -5.76 10.94
CA ASP A 103 -14.87 -5.87 11.33
C ASP A 103 -13.96 -5.38 10.20
N ILE A 104 -13.18 -4.34 10.48
CA ILE A 104 -12.20 -3.81 9.54
C ILE A 104 -11.06 -4.82 9.42
N LYS A 105 -10.72 -5.20 8.18
CA LYS A 105 -9.56 -6.03 7.88
C LYS A 105 -8.66 -5.30 6.89
N VAL A 106 -7.42 -5.06 7.30
CA VAL A 106 -6.40 -4.38 6.48
C VAL A 106 -5.21 -5.31 6.27
N ILE A 107 -4.94 -5.67 5.02
CA ILE A 107 -3.76 -6.45 4.64
C ILE A 107 -2.63 -5.47 4.35
N CYS A 108 -1.45 -5.69 4.96
CA CYS A 108 -0.29 -4.84 4.79
C CYS A 108 0.91 -5.64 4.28
N PRO A 109 1.17 -5.68 2.98
CA PRO A 109 2.41 -6.20 2.47
C PRO A 109 3.60 -5.39 3.00
N VAL A 110 4.58 -6.10 3.58
CA VAL A 110 5.81 -5.54 4.13
C VAL A 110 7.03 -6.18 3.49
N ARG A 111 8.12 -5.44 3.46
CA ARG A 111 9.37 -5.90 2.85
C ARG A 111 10.56 -5.22 3.52
N ASP A 112 11.72 -5.89 3.51
CA ASP A 112 12.99 -5.30 3.92
C ASP A 112 13.20 -3.92 3.29
N ILE A 113 13.57 -2.92 4.09
CA ILE A 113 13.66 -1.53 3.65
C ILE A 113 14.75 -1.34 2.60
N LEU A 114 15.90 -1.99 2.76
CA LEU A 114 16.96 -1.91 1.74
C LEU A 114 16.53 -2.58 0.42
N GLU A 115 15.73 -3.65 0.48
CA GLU A 115 15.15 -4.26 -0.73
C GLU A 115 14.14 -3.34 -1.41
N ILE A 116 13.32 -2.61 -0.66
CA ILE A 116 12.40 -1.58 -1.21
C ILE A 116 13.20 -0.50 -1.92
N LEU A 117 14.23 0.05 -1.27
CA LEU A 117 15.09 1.09 -1.82
C LEU A 117 15.84 0.62 -3.07
N ALA A 118 16.35 -0.61 -3.06
CA ALA A 118 16.98 -1.22 -4.21
C ALA A 118 16.00 -1.43 -5.37
N SER A 119 14.75 -1.79 -5.08
CA SER A 119 13.68 -1.91 -6.08
C SER A 119 13.35 -0.56 -6.73
N TRP A 120 13.27 0.52 -5.95
CA TRP A 120 13.11 1.88 -6.45
C TRP A 120 14.29 2.32 -7.31
N ASN A 121 15.52 2.08 -6.83
CA ASN A 121 16.71 2.42 -7.58
C ASN A 121 16.72 1.74 -8.96
N ARG A 122 16.45 0.43 -9.01
CA ARG A 122 16.40 -0.32 -10.27
C ARG A 122 15.30 0.22 -11.21
N LEU A 123 14.16 0.61 -10.68
CA LEU A 123 13.08 1.17 -11.47
C LEU A 123 13.50 2.50 -12.12
N CYS A 124 14.14 3.40 -11.37
CA CYS A 124 14.68 4.67 -11.87
C CYS A 124 15.81 4.47 -12.88
N GLU A 125 16.69 3.47 -12.68
CA GLU A 125 17.77 3.17 -13.63
C GLU A 125 17.25 2.65 -14.98
N ASN A 126 16.14 1.92 -14.97
CA ASN A 126 15.50 1.42 -16.19
C ASN A 126 14.75 2.52 -16.96
N ASP A 127 14.42 3.63 -16.32
CA ASP A 127 13.81 4.79 -16.96
C ASP A 127 14.70 6.03 -16.81
N LYS A 128 15.59 6.25 -17.77
CA LYS A 128 16.56 7.35 -17.75
C LYS A 128 15.93 8.75 -17.70
N ASN A 129 14.66 8.86 -18.06
CA ASN A 129 13.92 10.12 -18.09
C ASN A 129 12.92 10.24 -16.92
N ASN A 130 13.06 9.39 -15.88
CA ASN A 130 12.15 9.42 -14.74
C ASN A 130 12.14 10.79 -14.05
N GLN A 131 10.98 11.20 -13.58
CA GLN A 131 10.80 12.51 -12.93
C GLN A 131 11.50 12.60 -11.57
N TYR A 132 11.63 11.49 -10.85
CA TYR A 132 12.25 11.46 -9.52
C TYR A 132 13.71 11.90 -9.57
N ASP A 133 14.48 11.42 -10.53
CA ASP A 133 15.87 11.85 -10.69
C ASP A 133 16.00 13.34 -10.97
N ASN A 134 15.05 13.91 -11.73
CA ASN A 134 15.03 15.35 -12.00
C ASN A 134 14.74 16.14 -10.71
N ILE A 135 13.75 15.72 -9.92
CA ILE A 135 13.42 16.31 -8.63
C ILE A 135 14.62 16.22 -7.68
N ILE A 136 15.22 15.03 -7.56
CA ILE A 136 16.38 14.78 -6.69
C ILE A 136 17.55 15.72 -7.08
N ARG A 137 17.85 15.84 -8.39
CA ARG A 137 18.93 16.74 -8.87
C ARG A 137 18.64 18.21 -8.61
N GLN A 138 17.37 18.62 -8.55
CA GLN A 138 16.98 20.01 -8.24
C GLN A 138 17.14 20.33 -6.75
N HIS A 139 16.78 19.40 -5.86
CA HIS A 139 16.72 19.64 -4.41
C HIS A 139 17.95 19.17 -3.64
N ASP A 140 18.57 18.05 -4.04
CA ASP A 140 19.79 17.56 -3.44
C ASP A 140 21.01 17.92 -4.31
N LYS A 141 21.86 18.84 -3.86
CA LYS A 141 23.09 19.28 -4.53
C LYS A 141 24.34 18.58 -4.00
N THR A 142 24.20 17.53 -3.22
CA THR A 142 25.36 16.78 -2.70
C THR A 142 26.06 16.01 -3.82
N ASN A 143 27.35 15.69 -3.61
CA ASN A 143 28.15 14.83 -4.50
C ASN A 143 27.96 13.32 -4.19
N ARG A 144 26.94 12.94 -3.44
CA ARG A 144 26.65 11.54 -3.12
C ARG A 144 26.23 10.77 -4.37
N LYS A 145 26.44 9.45 -4.34
CA LYS A 145 25.97 8.57 -5.43
C LYS A 145 24.44 8.69 -5.60
N MET A 146 23.96 8.59 -6.83
CA MET A 146 22.52 8.71 -7.10
C MET A 146 21.68 7.68 -6.34
N PRO A 147 22.07 6.40 -6.18
CA PRO A 147 21.33 5.45 -5.38
C PRO A 147 21.12 5.91 -3.92
N ASP A 148 22.11 6.51 -3.27
CA ASP A 148 22.00 7.03 -1.91
C ASP A 148 21.02 8.21 -1.83
N ARG A 149 21.07 9.11 -2.81
CA ARG A 149 20.16 10.26 -2.92
C ARG A 149 18.72 9.81 -3.17
N ARG A 150 18.52 8.81 -4.03
CA ARG A 150 17.21 8.16 -4.25
C ARG A 150 16.70 7.52 -2.97
N ALA A 151 17.57 6.83 -2.22
CA ALA A 151 17.19 6.22 -0.94
C ALA A 151 16.66 7.28 0.04
N ASP A 152 17.37 8.38 0.22
CA ASP A 152 16.93 9.47 1.10
C ASP A 152 15.61 10.10 0.59
N PHE A 153 15.45 10.27 -0.70
CA PHE A 153 14.24 10.81 -1.30
C PHE A 153 13.04 9.92 -1.01
N PHE A 154 13.09 8.63 -1.39
CA PHE A 154 11.96 7.72 -1.21
C PHE A 154 11.64 7.40 0.25
N MET A 155 12.61 7.50 1.15
CA MET A 155 12.35 7.39 2.59
C MET A 155 11.57 8.58 3.14
N ASN A 156 11.85 9.79 2.67
CA ASN A 156 11.42 11.02 3.32
C ASN A 156 10.44 11.89 2.51
N VAL A 157 10.14 11.51 1.24
CA VAL A 157 9.22 12.33 0.42
C VAL A 157 7.89 12.52 1.15
N GLN A 158 7.46 13.77 1.24
CA GLN A 158 6.20 14.17 1.86
C GLN A 158 5.57 15.24 0.97
N ASP A 159 4.81 14.81 -0.01
CA ASP A 159 3.89 15.66 -0.74
C ASP A 159 2.45 15.16 -0.56
N GLU A 160 1.47 15.87 -1.09
CA GLU A 160 0.06 15.53 -0.94
C GLU A 160 -0.30 14.19 -1.61
N GLU A 161 0.45 13.78 -2.64
CA GLU A 161 0.17 12.60 -3.44
C GLU A 161 1.13 11.44 -3.14
N GLN A 162 2.33 11.74 -2.60
CA GLN A 162 3.37 10.74 -2.36
C GLN A 162 3.93 10.87 -0.94
N LYS A 163 3.63 9.88 -0.13
CA LYS A 163 4.19 9.78 1.22
C LYS A 163 5.35 8.79 1.23
N GLY A 164 6.45 9.17 1.87
CA GLY A 164 7.65 8.35 1.95
C GLY A 164 7.46 7.06 2.73
N ILE A 165 8.43 6.17 2.58
CA ILE A 165 8.43 4.86 3.23
C ILE A 165 8.35 4.99 4.75
N LEU A 166 9.01 5.99 5.36
CA LEU A 166 8.93 6.24 6.80
C LEU A 166 7.51 6.49 7.29
N ASN A 167 6.71 7.24 6.53
CA ASN A 167 5.29 7.45 6.88
C ASN A 167 4.52 6.13 6.89
N GLY A 168 4.77 5.26 5.90
CA GLY A 168 4.16 3.93 5.88
C GLY A 168 4.55 3.08 7.09
N ILE A 169 5.83 3.09 7.49
CA ILE A 169 6.32 2.38 8.68
C ILE A 169 5.60 2.89 9.93
N GLU A 170 5.51 4.20 10.14
CA GLU A 170 4.86 4.79 11.31
C GLU A 170 3.37 4.43 11.38
N ASN A 171 2.67 4.48 10.26
CA ASN A 171 1.25 4.12 10.21
C ASN A 171 0.99 2.63 10.49
N MET A 172 1.87 1.74 10.00
CA MET A 172 1.77 0.30 10.27
C MET A 172 2.04 -0.07 11.74
N LYS A 173 2.75 0.77 12.51
CA LYS A 173 2.96 0.54 13.95
C LYS A 173 1.66 0.48 14.77
N ARG A 174 0.52 0.86 14.19
CA ARG A 174 -0.79 0.65 14.82
C ARG A 174 -1.05 -0.80 15.21
N ILE A 175 -0.53 -1.77 14.47
CA ILE A 175 -0.66 -3.20 14.82
C ILE A 175 -0.08 -3.53 16.19
N LEU A 176 0.82 -2.69 16.72
CA LEU A 176 1.39 -2.88 18.06
C LEU A 176 0.39 -2.58 19.18
N TYR A 177 -0.70 -1.89 18.88
CA TYR A 177 -1.74 -1.61 19.85
C TYR A 177 -2.78 -2.74 19.87
N PRO A 178 -3.16 -3.25 21.07
CA PRO A 178 -4.03 -4.43 21.20
C PRO A 178 -5.36 -4.33 20.42
N GLN A 179 -5.97 -3.14 20.36
CA GLN A 179 -7.24 -2.92 19.67
C GLN A 179 -7.17 -3.10 18.15
N PHE A 180 -5.98 -3.04 17.53
CA PHE A 180 -5.79 -3.20 16.09
C PHE A 180 -5.23 -4.55 15.67
N LYS A 181 -4.86 -5.39 16.64
CA LYS A 181 -4.18 -6.66 16.39
C LYS A 181 -4.97 -7.60 15.46
N ASP A 182 -6.28 -7.64 15.65
CA ASP A 182 -7.16 -8.53 14.86
C ASP A 182 -7.64 -7.88 13.55
N SER A 183 -7.39 -6.56 13.39
CA SER A 183 -7.80 -5.78 12.22
C SER A 183 -6.70 -5.59 11.18
N ILE A 184 -5.44 -5.89 11.50
CA ILE A 184 -4.30 -5.64 10.60
C ILE A 184 -3.47 -6.93 10.48
N MET A 185 -3.22 -7.35 9.24
CA MET A 185 -2.33 -8.47 8.94
C MET A 185 -1.12 -7.99 8.14
N LEU A 186 0.07 -8.28 8.63
CA LEU A 186 1.31 -8.06 7.88
C LEU A 186 1.62 -9.27 7.01
N VAL A 187 1.94 -9.04 5.73
CA VAL A 187 2.31 -10.08 4.76
C VAL A 187 3.73 -9.82 4.28
N GLU A 188 4.69 -10.60 4.74
CA GLU A 188 6.08 -10.43 4.35
C GLU A 188 6.31 -10.82 2.88
N TYR A 189 7.01 -9.95 2.13
CA TYR A 189 7.36 -10.20 0.72
C TYR A 189 8.14 -11.50 0.54
N ASN A 190 9.02 -11.82 1.48
CA ASN A 190 9.79 -13.06 1.43
C ASN A 190 8.89 -14.28 1.52
N ASP A 191 7.92 -14.31 2.43
CA ASP A 191 6.96 -15.40 2.58
C ASP A 191 6.04 -15.47 1.35
N LEU A 192 5.54 -14.32 0.87
CA LEU A 192 4.74 -14.24 -0.34
C LEU A 192 5.46 -14.81 -1.58
N THR A 193 6.79 -14.71 -1.65
CA THR A 193 7.56 -15.18 -2.82
C THR A 193 8.20 -16.55 -2.66
N SER A 194 8.31 -17.09 -1.44
CA SER A 194 8.93 -18.38 -1.14
C SER A 194 7.91 -19.44 -0.73
N ASN A 195 6.85 -19.05 -0.02
CA ASN A 195 5.79 -19.90 0.51
C ASN A 195 4.42 -19.33 0.09
N THR A 196 4.26 -19.07 -1.22
CA THR A 196 3.15 -18.30 -1.77
C THR A 196 1.78 -18.86 -1.37
N GLU A 197 1.55 -20.14 -1.56
CA GLU A 197 0.27 -20.78 -1.29
C GLU A 197 -0.12 -20.66 0.19
N GLU A 198 0.78 -21.01 1.10
CA GLU A 198 0.55 -20.90 2.54
C GLU A 198 0.30 -19.45 2.98
N THR A 199 1.05 -18.50 2.40
CA THR A 199 0.89 -17.08 2.69
C THR A 199 -0.47 -16.56 2.22
N VAL A 200 -0.89 -16.93 1.00
CA VAL A 200 -2.21 -16.55 0.45
C VAL A 200 -3.34 -17.21 1.25
N ASP A 201 -3.19 -18.46 1.64
CA ASP A 201 -4.12 -19.17 2.52
C ASP A 201 -4.32 -18.45 3.85
N SER A 202 -3.22 -17.94 4.43
CA SER A 202 -3.27 -17.15 5.66
C SER A 202 -4.04 -15.84 5.48
N VAL A 203 -3.93 -15.21 4.29
CA VAL A 203 -4.74 -14.02 3.95
C VAL A 203 -6.22 -14.36 3.92
N TYR A 204 -6.64 -15.46 3.29
CA TYR A 204 -8.04 -15.89 3.26
C TYR A 204 -8.57 -16.17 4.67
N ASN A 205 -7.78 -16.85 5.50
CA ASN A 205 -8.13 -17.13 6.90
C ASN A 205 -8.30 -15.81 7.69
N PHE A 206 -7.40 -14.85 7.51
CA PHE A 206 -7.50 -13.53 8.16
C PHE A 206 -8.76 -12.77 7.72
N LEU A 207 -9.10 -12.82 6.44
CA LEU A 207 -10.31 -12.21 5.91
C LEU A 207 -11.60 -12.93 6.34
N GLY A 208 -11.50 -14.16 6.83
CA GLY A 208 -12.64 -14.98 7.22
C GLY A 208 -13.52 -15.44 6.05
N ILE A 209 -12.92 -15.66 4.90
CA ILE A 209 -13.60 -16.06 3.67
C ILE A 209 -13.08 -17.39 3.13
N GLU A 210 -13.86 -18.03 2.27
CA GLU A 210 -13.52 -19.31 1.67
C GLU A 210 -12.28 -19.19 0.76
N LYS A 211 -11.36 -20.16 0.88
CA LYS A 211 -10.14 -20.21 0.08
C LYS A 211 -10.45 -20.50 -1.38
N TYR A 212 -9.68 -19.88 -2.26
CA TYR A 212 -9.70 -20.12 -3.70
C TYR A 212 -8.40 -20.76 -4.16
N SER A 213 -8.47 -21.68 -5.12
CA SER A 213 -7.29 -22.33 -5.70
C SER A 213 -6.67 -21.44 -6.78
N HIS A 214 -5.51 -20.87 -6.50
CA HIS A 214 -4.80 -19.97 -7.39
C HIS A 214 -3.81 -20.68 -8.33
N ASP A 215 -3.61 -20.13 -9.53
CA ASP A 215 -2.50 -20.51 -10.42
C ASP A 215 -1.28 -19.59 -10.18
N PHE A 216 -0.35 -20.06 -9.37
CA PHE A 216 0.88 -19.31 -9.08
C PHE A 216 1.93 -19.38 -10.22
N SER A 217 1.70 -20.17 -11.26
CA SER A 217 2.61 -20.29 -12.40
C SER A 217 2.37 -19.23 -13.48
N ASN A 218 1.19 -18.62 -13.49
CA ASN A 218 0.77 -17.63 -14.48
C ASN A 218 0.00 -16.46 -13.85
N ILE A 219 0.73 -15.55 -13.21
CA ILE A 219 0.14 -14.38 -12.57
C ILE A 219 0.10 -13.23 -13.57
N THR A 220 -1.07 -12.63 -13.72
CA THR A 220 -1.29 -11.45 -14.55
C THR A 220 -1.83 -10.30 -13.72
N ASN A 221 -1.37 -9.09 -13.99
CA ASN A 221 -1.96 -7.89 -13.39
C ASN A 221 -3.24 -7.54 -14.18
N PRO A 222 -4.43 -7.54 -13.54
CA PRO A 222 -5.68 -7.27 -14.24
C PRO A 222 -5.87 -5.79 -14.59
N HIS A 223 -5.01 -4.90 -14.08
CA HIS A 223 -5.14 -3.46 -14.27
C HIS A 223 -4.17 -2.91 -15.31
N GLU A 224 -4.66 -1.97 -16.10
CA GLU A 224 -3.85 -1.12 -16.96
C GLU A 224 -3.40 0.13 -16.19
N TYR A 225 -2.19 0.64 -16.48
CA TYR A 225 -1.60 1.80 -15.82
C TYR A 225 -1.06 2.79 -16.86
N ASN A 226 -1.31 4.08 -16.62
CA ASN A 226 -0.86 5.16 -17.48
C ASN A 226 0.54 5.70 -17.11
N ASP A 227 1.24 5.05 -16.16
CA ASP A 227 2.59 5.44 -15.68
C ASP A 227 2.72 6.93 -15.30
N ILE A 228 1.64 7.54 -14.78
CA ILE A 228 1.61 8.97 -14.41
C ILE A 228 2.46 9.31 -13.16
N TRP A 229 2.95 8.31 -12.46
CA TRP A 229 3.70 8.45 -11.19
C TRP A 229 5.19 8.78 -11.38
N GLY A 230 5.56 9.32 -12.52
CA GLY A 230 6.90 9.84 -12.76
C GLY A 230 7.98 8.82 -13.12
N VAL A 231 7.64 7.52 -13.18
CA VAL A 231 8.52 6.44 -13.65
C VAL A 231 7.73 5.35 -14.35
N LYS A 232 8.26 4.85 -15.46
CA LYS A 232 7.61 3.81 -16.27
C LYS A 232 7.65 2.44 -15.61
N ASN A 233 6.67 1.61 -15.94
CA ASN A 233 6.59 0.21 -15.48
C ASN A 233 6.51 0.05 -13.95
N HIS A 234 6.01 1.06 -13.24
CA HIS A 234 5.93 1.06 -11.78
C HIS A 234 5.16 -0.15 -11.23
N HIS A 235 4.09 -0.55 -11.92
CA HIS A 235 3.19 -1.63 -11.49
C HIS A 235 3.35 -2.93 -12.29
N THR A 236 4.41 -3.05 -13.11
CA THR A 236 4.67 -4.27 -13.87
C THR A 236 5.07 -5.41 -12.94
N ILE A 237 4.42 -6.55 -13.09
CA ILE A 237 4.76 -7.81 -12.42
C ILE A 237 5.28 -8.84 -13.44
N LYS A 238 5.99 -9.84 -12.97
CA LYS A 238 6.37 -11.01 -13.75
C LYS A 238 5.32 -12.09 -13.61
N SER A 239 5.03 -12.83 -14.68
CA SER A 239 4.06 -13.94 -14.66
C SER A 239 4.44 -15.06 -13.68
N LYS A 240 5.73 -15.26 -13.44
CA LYS A 240 6.24 -16.22 -12.45
C LYS A 240 6.76 -15.50 -11.22
N ILE A 241 6.39 -16.00 -10.05
CA ILE A 241 6.89 -15.49 -8.79
C ILE A 241 8.38 -15.80 -8.70
N LYS A 242 9.17 -14.76 -8.46
CA LYS A 242 10.61 -14.89 -8.23
C LYS A 242 11.06 -13.80 -7.27
N LYS A 243 11.65 -14.22 -6.16
CA LYS A 243 12.34 -13.29 -5.25
C LYS A 243 13.40 -12.52 -6.02
N GLN A 244 13.47 -11.22 -5.78
CA GLN A 244 14.53 -10.37 -6.33
C GLN A 244 15.65 -10.29 -5.30
N GLU A 245 16.88 -10.53 -5.75
CA GLU A 245 18.08 -10.41 -4.94
C GLU A 245 18.83 -9.12 -5.30
N TYR A 246 19.45 -8.50 -4.30
CA TYR A 246 20.19 -7.26 -4.44
C TYR A 246 21.52 -7.33 -3.68
N ASP A 247 22.58 -6.81 -4.30
CA ASP A 247 23.87 -6.60 -3.65
C ASP A 247 23.90 -5.16 -3.11
N PHE A 248 23.54 -5.00 -1.85
CA PHE A 248 23.40 -3.69 -1.25
C PHE A 248 24.72 -2.94 -1.13
N GLU A 249 25.85 -3.64 -0.92
CA GLU A 249 27.17 -3.02 -0.78
C GLU A 249 27.66 -2.42 -2.10
N LYS A 250 27.29 -3.03 -3.23
CA LYS A 250 27.54 -2.42 -4.55
C LYS A 250 26.63 -1.24 -4.85
N LEU A 251 25.40 -1.30 -4.36
CA LEU A 251 24.37 -0.33 -4.71
C LEU A 251 24.46 0.94 -3.84
N PHE A 252 24.57 0.79 -2.54
CA PHE A 252 24.53 1.88 -1.57
C PHE A 252 25.87 2.09 -0.87
N SER A 253 26.08 3.29 -0.32
CA SER A 253 27.18 3.55 0.61
C SER A 253 26.92 2.85 1.96
N SER A 254 27.98 2.60 2.71
CA SER A 254 27.91 2.06 4.08
C SER A 254 27.03 2.91 5.00
N ASP A 255 27.05 4.24 4.83
CA ASP A 255 26.23 5.18 5.60
C ASP A 255 24.75 5.01 5.31
N THR A 256 24.37 4.85 4.04
CA THR A 256 22.99 4.60 3.63
C THR A 256 22.50 3.25 4.14
N ILE A 257 23.32 2.20 4.01
CA ILE A 257 22.99 0.88 4.55
C ILE A 257 22.77 0.96 6.06
N LYS A 258 23.71 1.55 6.81
CA LYS A 258 23.63 1.71 8.28
C LYS A 258 22.40 2.54 8.68
N LYS A 259 22.08 3.59 7.93
CA LYS A 259 20.97 4.49 8.22
C LYS A 259 19.60 3.81 8.11
N TYR A 260 19.43 2.91 7.14
CA TYR A 260 18.12 2.34 6.79
C TYR A 260 17.97 0.85 7.11
N SER A 261 19.01 0.18 7.61
CA SER A 261 18.90 -1.19 8.14
C SER A 261 18.20 -1.20 9.50
N GLY A 262 17.40 -2.24 9.76
CA GLY A 262 16.82 -2.49 11.07
C GLY A 262 15.62 -1.61 11.42
N LEU A 263 14.99 -0.95 10.43
CA LEU A 263 13.77 -0.18 10.63
C LEU A 263 12.51 -1.08 10.62
N GLU A 264 12.67 -2.35 10.32
CA GLU A 264 11.62 -3.35 10.19
C GLU A 264 11.15 -3.84 11.57
N PHE A 265 10.30 -3.06 12.24
CA PHE A 265 9.76 -3.42 13.56
C PHE A 265 9.01 -4.76 13.56
N TRP A 266 8.45 -5.15 12.42
CA TRP A 266 7.67 -6.40 12.28
C TRP A 266 8.51 -7.67 12.29
N LYS A 267 9.81 -7.62 12.02
CA LYS A 267 10.69 -8.82 12.05
C LYS A 267 10.80 -9.47 13.43
N GLY A 268 10.41 -8.78 14.49
CA GLY A 268 10.33 -9.31 15.86
C GLY A 268 8.93 -9.75 16.29
N MET A 269 7.93 -9.58 15.45
CA MET A 269 6.54 -9.93 15.72
C MET A 269 6.29 -11.35 15.20
N LYS A 270 6.49 -12.37 16.06
CA LYS A 270 6.10 -13.76 15.79
C LYS A 270 5.04 -14.21 16.78
#